data_42220cc59d1a7ad148fa10c88daf0319
#
_entry.id   42220cc59d1a7ad148fa10c88daf0319
#
_cell.length_a   1.000
_cell.length_b   1.000
_cell.length_c   1.000
_cell.angle_alpha   90.00
_cell.angle_beta   90.00
_cell.angle_gamma   90.00
#
_symmetry.space_group_name_H-M   'P 1'
#
loop_
_entity.id
_entity.type
_entity.pdbx_description
1 polymer ?
#
loop_
_entity_poly.entity_id
_entity_poly.type
_entity_poly.pdbx_seq_one_letter_code
_entity_poly.pdbx_strand_id
1 'polypeptide(L)'
;MNLGEKNNPIIELQKVEVELQNGEIIFLDIPKTVYPPREDSALLIDYLETLKPNGVAMEIGCGSGILSIVLAKNNWKVEACDINPYAIAAAKKNSASASVQNNIIFREGGLGEEEFSIPEGTTLLFWNLPYLNPPLPNEPRLDWIEEASMSDLEKKGWGHQLADYLEINKRYLELDLLVVLLQRRYPKSPSNTEYWLNQGWSHRVIKSIWIHDEKLELVAYWKPGQGIPMKIIEECFSTMDEAKKLPNFGWQRIRTNKQIRGRGRRESTWVSDEQDLLATWNIEKSIL
;
A
#
# COMPACT_ATOMS: atom_id res chain seq x y z
N MET A 1 -3.40 25.42 51.43
CA MET A 1 -2.70 25.34 50.13
C MET A 1 -3.66 24.72 49.13
N ASN A 2 -4.29 25.57 48.32
CA ASN A 2 -5.12 25.08 47.20
C ASN A 2 -4.22 24.60 46.10
N LEU A 3 -4.16 23.30 45.85
CA LEU A 3 -3.59 22.73 44.68
C LEU A 3 -4.52 23.05 43.50
N GLY A 4 -4.13 24.02 42.68
CA GLY A 4 -4.89 24.41 41.51
C GLY A 4 -5.18 23.19 40.63
N GLU A 5 -6.42 23.06 40.20
CA GLU A 5 -6.86 22.15 39.16
C GLU A 5 -5.98 22.40 37.94
N LYS A 6 -5.18 21.41 37.59
CA LYS A 6 -4.50 21.40 36.31
C LYS A 6 -5.60 21.28 35.25
N ASN A 7 -5.91 22.39 34.60
CA ASN A 7 -6.69 22.37 33.36
C ASN A 7 -5.92 21.50 32.37
N ASN A 8 -6.34 20.22 32.24
CA ASN A 8 -5.92 19.42 31.11
C ASN A 8 -6.42 20.14 29.85
N PRO A 9 -5.57 20.45 28.89
CA PRO A 9 -6.02 21.05 27.64
C PRO A 9 -7.06 20.11 27.03
N ILE A 10 -8.26 20.64 26.80
CA ILE A 10 -9.31 19.91 26.09
C ILE A 10 -8.77 19.72 24.67
N ILE A 11 -8.36 18.49 24.33
CA ILE A 11 -7.95 18.15 22.96
C ILE A 11 -9.23 18.19 22.12
N GLU A 12 -9.33 19.18 21.24
CA GLU A 12 -10.45 19.31 20.33
C GLU A 12 -10.39 18.18 19.30
N LEU A 13 -11.47 17.37 19.24
CA LEU A 13 -11.58 16.23 18.35
C LEU A 13 -12.50 16.55 17.18
N GLN A 14 -12.08 16.24 15.98
CA GLN A 14 -12.92 16.18 14.80
C GLN A 14 -13.54 14.79 14.71
N LYS A 15 -14.85 14.72 14.45
CA LYS A 15 -15.54 13.46 14.17
C LYS A 15 -15.66 13.27 12.66
N VAL A 16 -15.21 12.12 12.18
CA VAL A 16 -15.26 11.76 10.77
C VAL A 16 -15.97 10.42 10.62
N GLU A 17 -16.82 10.32 9.63
CA GLU A 17 -17.53 9.09 9.26
C GLU A 17 -16.94 8.59 7.95
N VAL A 18 -16.59 7.30 7.89
CA VAL A 18 -16.08 6.64 6.70
C VAL A 18 -17.00 5.47 6.37
N GLU A 19 -17.66 5.53 5.23
CA GLU A 19 -18.50 4.44 4.73
C GLU A 19 -17.66 3.46 3.91
N LEU A 20 -17.76 2.17 4.23
CA LEU A 20 -17.12 1.08 3.51
C LEU A 20 -18.02 0.58 2.37
N GLN A 21 -17.46 -0.18 1.41
CA GLN A 21 -18.20 -0.72 0.26
C GLN A 21 -19.36 -1.64 0.66
N ASN A 22 -19.28 -2.27 1.83
CA ASN A 22 -20.36 -3.11 2.38
C ASN A 22 -21.47 -2.32 3.08
N GLY A 23 -21.39 -0.96 3.09
CA GLY A 23 -22.33 -0.07 3.77
C GLY A 23 -22.09 0.09 5.29
N GLU A 24 -21.02 -0.49 5.84
CA GLU A 24 -20.64 -0.26 7.22
C GLU A 24 -20.03 1.12 7.38
N ILE A 25 -20.38 1.84 8.46
CA ILE A 25 -19.83 3.16 8.76
C ILE A 25 -18.85 3.04 9.93
N ILE A 26 -17.64 3.52 9.72
CA ILE A 26 -16.60 3.64 10.75
C ILE A 26 -16.60 5.08 11.27
N PHE A 27 -16.73 5.24 12.58
CA PHE A 27 -16.66 6.53 13.25
C PHE A 27 -15.26 6.74 13.81
N LEU A 28 -14.65 7.89 13.50
CA LEU A 28 -13.31 8.25 13.93
C LEU A 28 -13.36 9.51 14.80
N ASP A 29 -12.65 9.49 15.91
CA ASP A 29 -12.31 10.66 16.70
C ASP A 29 -10.86 11.06 16.38
N ILE A 30 -10.66 12.22 15.77
CA ILE A 30 -9.36 12.65 15.25
C ILE A 30 -8.93 13.95 15.94
N PRO A 31 -7.81 13.97 16.68
CA PRO A 31 -7.25 15.20 17.21
C PRO A 31 -6.88 16.17 16.10
N LYS A 32 -6.97 17.49 16.35
CA LYS A 32 -6.51 18.51 15.38
C LYS A 32 -5.03 18.44 15.01
N THR A 33 -4.26 17.66 15.74
CA THR A 33 -2.83 17.39 15.48
C THR A 33 -2.59 16.17 14.60
N VAL A 34 -3.65 15.57 14.05
CA VAL A 34 -3.60 14.39 13.20
C VAL A 34 -4.34 14.68 11.90
N TYR A 35 -3.71 14.36 10.77
CA TYR A 35 -4.30 14.54 9.45
C TYR A 35 -5.57 13.68 9.30
N PRO A 36 -6.72 14.27 8.95
CA PRO A 36 -7.95 13.51 8.76
C PRO A 36 -7.93 12.77 7.41
N PRO A 37 -8.61 11.62 7.29
CA PRO A 37 -8.78 10.95 5.99
C PRO A 37 -9.57 11.86 5.04
N ARG A 38 -9.10 11.93 3.79
CA ARG A 38 -9.68 12.69 2.68
C ARG A 38 -9.82 11.79 1.43
N GLU A 39 -9.96 12.39 0.27
CA GLU A 39 -10.11 11.71 -1.02
C GLU A 39 -8.93 10.77 -1.35
N ASP A 40 -7.74 11.12 -0.90
CA ASP A 40 -6.53 10.30 -1.01
C ASP A 40 -6.66 9.00 -0.20
N SER A 41 -7.13 9.10 1.03
CA SER A 41 -7.38 7.95 1.89
C SER A 41 -8.49 7.04 1.32
N ALA A 42 -9.52 7.63 0.68
CA ALA A 42 -10.60 6.86 0.06
C ALA A 42 -10.09 5.96 -1.06
N LEU A 43 -9.09 6.40 -1.85
CA LEU A 43 -8.46 5.55 -2.87
C LEU A 43 -7.80 4.30 -2.29
N LEU A 44 -7.11 4.45 -1.17
CA LEU A 44 -6.49 3.34 -0.46
C LEU A 44 -7.56 2.41 0.13
N ILE A 45 -8.57 2.96 0.79
CA ILE A 45 -9.68 2.20 1.38
C ILE A 45 -10.31 1.30 0.32
N ASP A 46 -10.73 1.87 -0.81
CA ASP A 46 -11.37 1.15 -1.92
C ASP A 46 -10.54 -0.06 -2.38
N TYR A 47 -9.23 0.08 -2.44
CA TYR A 47 -8.35 -1.00 -2.86
C TYR A 47 -8.09 -2.03 -1.76
N LEU A 48 -7.81 -1.57 -0.54
CA LEU A 48 -7.49 -2.44 0.60
C LEU A 48 -8.68 -3.35 0.95
N GLU A 49 -9.93 -2.89 0.78
CA GLU A 49 -11.13 -3.71 0.97
C GLU A 49 -11.20 -4.92 0.01
N THR A 50 -10.55 -4.82 -1.15
CA THR A 50 -10.53 -5.93 -2.14
C THR A 50 -9.51 -7.02 -1.81
N LEU A 51 -8.56 -6.73 -0.91
CA LEU A 51 -7.46 -7.62 -0.60
C LEU A 51 -7.88 -8.73 0.38
N LYS A 52 -7.39 -9.92 0.13
CA LYS A 52 -7.58 -11.07 1.04
C LYS A 52 -6.35 -11.24 1.92
N PRO A 53 -6.52 -11.58 3.21
CA PRO A 53 -5.39 -11.77 4.11
C PRO A 53 -4.47 -12.89 3.64
N ASN A 54 -3.17 -12.59 3.64
CA ASN A 54 -2.09 -13.49 3.24
C ASN A 54 -0.81 -13.17 4.03
N GLY A 55 -0.86 -13.16 5.35
CA GLY A 55 0.26 -12.79 6.22
C GLY A 55 -0.03 -11.55 7.05
N VAL A 56 0.99 -10.75 7.29
CA VAL A 56 0.92 -9.49 8.05
C VAL A 56 0.87 -8.31 7.08
N ALA A 57 0.02 -7.34 7.38
CA ALA A 57 0.03 -6.05 6.70
C ALA A 57 0.75 -5.02 7.57
N MET A 58 1.60 -4.18 6.96
CA MET A 58 2.27 -3.08 7.64
C MET A 58 1.87 -1.74 7.04
N GLU A 59 1.40 -0.82 7.89
CA GLU A 59 1.12 0.57 7.56
C GLU A 59 2.22 1.49 8.08
N ILE A 60 2.75 2.36 7.21
CA ILE A 60 3.63 3.46 7.61
C ILE A 60 2.81 4.75 7.63
N GLY A 61 2.94 5.56 8.69
CA GLY A 61 2.18 6.81 8.84
C GLY A 61 0.68 6.57 9.00
N CYS A 62 0.27 5.86 10.06
CA CYS A 62 -1.11 5.40 10.20
C CYS A 62 -2.14 6.50 10.52
N GLY A 63 -1.71 7.68 10.95
CA GLY A 63 -2.61 8.80 11.24
C GLY A 63 -3.76 8.43 12.18
N SER A 64 -5.00 8.54 11.70
CA SER A 64 -6.21 8.17 12.46
C SER A 64 -6.40 6.66 12.64
N GLY A 65 -5.63 5.83 11.93
CA GLY A 65 -5.70 4.37 11.93
C GLY A 65 -6.76 3.79 10.98
N ILE A 66 -7.40 4.60 10.15
CA ILE A 66 -8.52 4.14 9.31
C ILE A 66 -8.15 3.00 8.37
N LEU A 67 -7.00 3.07 7.70
CA LEU A 67 -6.59 2.05 6.73
C LEU A 67 -6.27 0.72 7.44
N SER A 68 -5.58 0.77 8.58
CA SER A 68 -5.36 -0.39 9.46
C SER A 68 -6.66 -1.00 9.93
N ILE A 69 -7.66 -0.18 10.31
CA ILE A 69 -8.98 -0.64 10.75
C ILE A 69 -9.70 -1.37 9.61
N VAL A 70 -9.67 -0.83 8.40
CA VAL A 70 -10.28 -1.44 7.20
C VAL A 70 -9.70 -2.84 6.96
N LEU A 71 -8.38 -2.99 6.96
CA LEU A 71 -7.74 -4.29 6.80
C LEU A 71 -8.06 -5.25 7.94
N ALA A 72 -8.04 -4.78 9.18
CA ALA A 72 -8.37 -5.61 10.33
C ALA A 72 -9.82 -6.12 10.32
N LYS A 73 -10.77 -5.34 9.78
CA LYS A 73 -12.15 -5.78 9.52
C LYS A 73 -12.21 -6.89 8.46
N ASN A 74 -11.28 -6.89 7.52
CA ASN A 74 -11.10 -7.95 6.54
C ASN A 74 -10.22 -9.11 7.05
N ASN A 75 -10.07 -9.23 8.38
CA ASN A 75 -9.32 -10.29 9.07
C ASN A 75 -7.79 -10.29 8.83
N TRP A 76 -7.20 -9.19 8.39
CA TRP A 76 -5.77 -9.04 8.39
C TRP A 76 -5.22 -8.88 9.82
N LYS A 77 -4.00 -9.39 10.04
CA LYS A 77 -3.14 -8.93 11.12
C LYS A 77 -2.37 -7.72 10.64
N VAL A 78 -2.43 -6.64 11.38
CA VAL A 78 -1.84 -5.36 10.97
C VAL A 78 -0.84 -4.90 12.02
N GLU A 79 0.34 -4.47 11.57
CA GLU A 79 1.22 -3.61 12.35
C GLU A 79 1.26 -2.24 11.70
N ALA A 80 1.18 -1.20 12.49
CA ALA A 80 1.14 0.17 12.00
C ALA A 80 2.03 1.07 12.84
N CYS A 81 2.68 2.03 12.19
CA CYS A 81 3.52 2.99 12.88
C CYS A 81 3.20 4.44 12.47
N ASP A 82 3.51 5.36 13.37
CA ASP A 82 3.46 6.80 13.11
C ASP A 82 4.44 7.51 14.05
N ILE A 83 5.11 8.53 13.54
CA ILE A 83 6.03 9.35 14.33
C ILE A 83 5.29 10.30 15.29
N ASN A 84 4.00 10.53 15.03
CA ASN A 84 3.15 11.39 15.85
C ASN A 84 2.47 10.57 16.95
N PRO A 85 2.83 10.76 18.25
CA PRO A 85 2.23 10.02 19.35
C PRO A 85 0.72 10.26 19.50
N TYR A 86 0.22 11.43 19.05
CA TYR A 86 -1.21 11.70 19.03
C TYR A 86 -1.95 10.89 17.97
N ALA A 87 -1.31 10.60 16.83
CA ALA A 87 -1.83 9.70 15.82
C ALA A 87 -1.94 8.29 16.38
N ILE A 88 -0.91 7.77 17.03
CA ILE A 88 -0.92 6.46 17.69
C ILE A 88 -2.03 6.37 18.75
N ALA A 89 -2.19 7.39 19.57
CA ALA A 89 -3.25 7.41 20.58
C ALA A 89 -4.64 7.41 19.94
N ALA A 90 -4.85 8.19 18.88
CA ALA A 90 -6.10 8.24 18.13
C ALA A 90 -6.40 6.91 17.44
N ALA A 91 -5.41 6.33 16.74
CA ALA A 91 -5.55 5.05 16.04
C ALA A 91 -5.92 3.90 17.00
N LYS A 92 -5.28 3.83 18.17
CA LYS A 92 -5.63 2.85 19.23
C LYS A 92 -7.07 3.03 19.69
N LYS A 93 -7.52 4.27 19.95
CA LYS A 93 -8.90 4.57 20.37
C LYS A 93 -9.89 4.20 19.27
N ASN A 94 -9.63 4.59 18.02
CA ASN A 94 -10.51 4.34 16.89
C ASN A 94 -10.62 2.84 16.58
N SER A 95 -9.52 2.09 16.66
CA SER A 95 -9.54 0.62 16.48
C SER A 95 -10.34 -0.10 17.56
N ALA A 96 -10.29 0.39 18.81
CA ALA A 96 -11.13 -0.13 19.90
C ALA A 96 -12.61 0.18 19.66
N SER A 97 -12.95 1.39 19.21
CA SER A 97 -14.32 1.77 18.84
C SER A 97 -14.87 0.92 17.69
N ALA A 98 -14.02 0.55 16.73
CA ALA A 98 -14.35 -0.34 15.63
C ALA A 98 -14.28 -1.84 15.97
N SER A 99 -13.94 -2.20 17.23
CA SER A 99 -13.84 -3.58 17.75
C SER A 99 -12.81 -4.46 17.03
N VAL A 100 -11.71 -3.87 16.53
CA VAL A 100 -10.63 -4.58 15.82
C VAL A 100 -9.25 -4.45 16.47
N GLN A 101 -9.17 -3.87 17.66
CA GLN A 101 -7.92 -3.59 18.38
C GLN A 101 -7.04 -4.82 18.62
N ASN A 102 -7.60 -6.02 18.66
CA ASN A 102 -6.86 -7.27 18.84
C ASN A 102 -6.15 -7.74 17.56
N ASN A 103 -6.47 -7.15 16.43
CA ASN A 103 -5.87 -7.47 15.14
C ASN A 103 -4.82 -6.44 14.70
N ILE A 104 -4.62 -5.37 15.48
CA ILE A 104 -3.72 -4.27 15.11
C ILE A 104 -2.74 -3.98 16.23
N ILE A 105 -1.46 -3.88 15.90
CA ILE A 105 -0.40 -3.40 16.78
C ILE A 105 0.04 -2.02 16.29
N PHE A 106 -0.09 -1.00 17.14
CA PHE A 106 0.36 0.36 16.86
C PHE A 106 1.64 0.68 17.63
N ARG A 107 2.67 1.19 16.92
CA ARG A 107 3.98 1.59 17.47
C ARG A 107 4.30 3.04 17.12
N GLU A 108 4.91 3.78 18.02
CA GLU A 108 5.53 5.06 17.70
C GLU A 108 6.79 4.79 16.89
N GLY A 109 7.07 5.66 15.93
CA GLY A 109 8.22 5.58 15.05
C GLY A 109 7.87 5.54 13.57
N GLY A 110 8.89 5.53 12.70
CA GLY A 110 8.70 5.56 11.26
C GLY A 110 9.97 5.30 10.47
N LEU A 111 9.84 5.26 9.16
CA LEU A 111 10.96 5.08 8.25
C LEU A 111 12.01 6.18 8.46
N GLY A 112 13.26 5.78 8.64
CA GLY A 112 14.39 6.68 8.92
C GLY A 112 14.80 6.71 10.38
N GLU A 113 14.02 6.15 11.30
CA GLU A 113 14.40 5.98 12.70
C GLU A 113 15.13 4.66 12.93
N GLU A 114 16.00 4.64 13.94
CA GLU A 114 16.89 3.50 14.23
C GLU A 114 16.11 2.21 14.55
N GLU A 115 14.99 2.33 15.24
CA GLU A 115 14.16 1.19 15.66
C GLU A 115 13.13 0.76 14.59
N PHE A 116 13.06 1.44 13.44
CA PHE A 116 12.13 1.07 12.39
C PHE A 116 12.47 -0.29 11.80
N SER A 117 11.50 -1.18 11.78
CA SER A 117 11.63 -2.50 11.18
C SER A 117 10.31 -2.97 10.57
N ILE A 118 10.43 -3.76 9.51
CA ILE A 118 9.28 -4.43 8.91
C ILE A 118 9.07 -5.76 9.64
N PRO A 119 7.87 -6.03 10.16
CA PRO A 119 7.56 -7.27 10.87
C PRO A 119 7.79 -8.51 10.00
N GLU A 120 8.20 -9.60 10.62
CA GLU A 120 8.28 -10.91 9.97
C GLU A 120 6.89 -11.34 9.46
N GLY A 121 6.84 -11.98 8.29
CA GLY A 121 5.59 -12.39 7.66
C GLY A 121 4.82 -11.26 6.98
N THR A 122 5.43 -10.07 6.80
CA THR A 122 4.79 -8.95 6.10
C THR A 122 4.69 -9.23 4.61
N THR A 123 3.48 -9.48 4.13
CA THR A 123 3.18 -9.69 2.70
C THR A 123 2.53 -8.47 2.05
N LEU A 124 2.05 -7.51 2.84
CA LEU A 124 1.52 -6.23 2.39
C LEU A 124 2.15 -5.09 3.18
N LEU A 125 2.82 -4.17 2.49
CA LEU A 125 3.26 -2.90 3.05
C LEU A 125 2.53 -1.78 2.32
N PHE A 126 1.95 -0.83 3.04
CA PHE A 126 1.24 0.27 2.40
C PHE A 126 1.47 1.60 3.12
N TRP A 127 1.36 2.67 2.34
CA TRP A 127 1.61 4.01 2.83
C TRP A 127 0.86 5.04 1.99
N ASN A 128 0.11 5.90 2.64
CA ASN A 128 -0.29 7.18 2.07
C ASN A 128 0.93 8.10 2.16
N LEU A 129 1.80 8.07 1.15
CA LEU A 129 3.07 8.78 1.16
C LEU A 129 2.86 10.28 1.35
N PRO A 130 3.68 10.93 2.19
CA PRO A 130 3.80 12.38 2.11
C PRO A 130 4.27 12.78 0.70
N TYR A 131 3.50 13.61 -0.01
CA TYR A 131 3.75 13.92 -1.41
C TYR A 131 3.81 15.42 -1.73
N LEU A 132 3.54 16.28 -0.75
CA LEU A 132 3.61 17.71 -0.94
C LEU A 132 5.06 18.18 -0.96
N ASN A 133 5.38 19.11 -1.85
CA ASN A 133 6.70 19.73 -1.82
C ASN A 133 6.83 20.59 -0.55
N PRO A 134 7.98 20.55 0.14
CA PRO A 134 8.23 21.49 1.22
C PRO A 134 8.06 22.93 0.71
N PRO A 135 7.39 23.81 1.48
CA PRO A 135 7.17 25.19 1.05
C PRO A 135 8.51 25.92 0.87
N LEU A 136 8.64 26.68 -0.21
CA LEU A 136 9.79 27.53 -0.42
C LEU A 136 9.82 28.68 0.61
N PRO A 137 10.99 29.27 0.92
CA PRO A 137 11.13 30.30 1.97
C PRO A 137 10.18 31.50 1.85
N ASN A 138 9.62 31.76 0.68
CA ASN A 138 8.73 32.91 0.40
C ASN A 138 7.30 32.50 0.00
N GLU A 139 6.96 31.22 0.09
CA GLU A 139 5.61 30.73 -0.16
C GLU A 139 4.76 30.74 1.11
N PRO A 140 3.42 30.92 1.00
CA PRO A 140 2.54 30.75 2.15
C PRO A 140 2.70 29.31 2.65
N ARG A 141 2.97 29.19 3.94
CA ARG A 141 3.06 27.89 4.59
C ARG A 141 1.71 27.19 4.53
N LEU A 142 1.73 25.89 4.26
CA LEU A 142 0.60 24.99 4.52
C LEU A 142 0.23 25.08 6.01
N ASP A 143 -0.97 24.65 6.37
CA ASP A 143 -1.24 24.39 7.78
C ASP A 143 -0.11 23.49 8.30
N TRP A 144 0.46 23.88 9.44
CA TRP A 144 1.63 23.20 10.01
C TRP A 144 1.41 21.69 10.19
N ILE A 145 0.15 21.23 10.30
CA ILE A 145 -0.22 19.80 10.34
C ILE A 145 -0.06 19.16 8.96
N GLU A 146 -0.53 19.82 7.92
CA GLU A 146 -0.36 19.35 6.53
C GLU A 146 1.14 19.33 6.18
N GLU A 147 1.89 20.37 6.56
CA GLU A 147 3.32 20.42 6.35
C GLU A 147 4.04 19.27 7.05
N ALA A 148 3.72 18.99 8.31
CA ALA A 148 4.37 17.94 9.10
C ALA A 148 3.98 16.52 8.63
N SER A 149 2.74 16.33 8.14
CA SER A 149 2.22 15.00 7.79
C SER A 149 2.38 14.65 6.31
N MET A 150 2.41 15.66 5.43
CA MET A 150 2.30 15.47 3.98
C MET A 150 3.53 15.94 3.20
N SER A 151 4.54 16.52 3.85
CA SER A 151 5.75 16.98 3.15
C SER A 151 6.65 15.82 2.77
N ASP A 152 6.98 15.76 1.48
CA ASP A 152 7.98 14.83 0.95
C ASP A 152 9.41 15.34 1.23
N LEU A 153 10.40 14.49 1.12
CA LEU A 153 11.81 14.88 1.27
C LEU A 153 12.32 15.62 0.02
N GLU A 154 13.01 16.74 0.22
CA GLU A 154 13.43 17.67 -0.85
C GLU A 154 14.18 17.01 -2.01
N LYS A 155 15.06 16.04 -1.74
CA LYS A 155 16.00 15.53 -2.76
C LYS A 155 15.67 14.11 -3.26
N LYS A 156 15.25 13.22 -2.37
CA LYS A 156 15.04 11.81 -2.73
C LYS A 156 13.58 11.38 -2.67
N GLY A 157 12.79 12.03 -1.82
CA GLY A 157 11.44 11.58 -1.51
C GLY A 157 11.39 10.33 -0.62
N TRP A 158 10.32 10.22 0.16
CA TRP A 158 10.09 9.09 1.06
C TRP A 158 9.95 7.75 0.32
N GLY A 159 9.37 7.77 -0.89
CA GLY A 159 9.25 6.57 -1.71
C GLY A 159 10.60 5.98 -2.12
N HIS A 160 11.60 6.82 -2.41
CA HIS A 160 12.97 6.34 -2.69
C HIS A 160 13.66 5.83 -1.44
N GLN A 161 13.47 6.49 -0.30
CA GLN A 161 14.05 6.04 0.97
C GLN A 161 13.48 4.67 1.37
N LEU A 162 12.18 4.46 1.15
CA LEU A 162 11.56 3.16 1.38
C LEU A 162 12.14 2.09 0.45
N ALA A 163 12.29 2.38 -0.84
CA ALA A 163 12.88 1.43 -1.79
C ALA A 163 14.32 1.04 -1.41
N ASP A 164 15.15 2.01 -0.98
CA ASP A 164 16.50 1.76 -0.48
C ASP A 164 16.48 0.88 0.77
N TYR A 165 15.60 1.17 1.74
CA TYR A 165 15.43 0.38 2.94
C TYR A 165 15.07 -1.08 2.63
N LEU A 166 14.10 -1.29 1.72
CA LEU A 166 13.69 -2.62 1.28
C LEU A 166 14.82 -3.37 0.57
N GLU A 167 15.62 -2.69 -0.24
CA GLU A 167 16.75 -3.33 -0.93
C GLU A 167 17.88 -3.73 0.03
N ILE A 168 18.19 -2.88 1.01
CA ILE A 168 19.18 -3.20 2.05
C ILE A 168 18.73 -4.39 2.90
N ASN A 169 17.45 -4.46 3.22
CA ASN A 169 16.87 -5.47 4.11
C ASN A 169 16.25 -6.68 3.36
N LYS A 170 16.44 -6.80 2.06
CA LYS A 170 15.74 -7.77 1.18
C LYS A 170 15.80 -9.23 1.65
N ARG A 171 16.84 -9.61 2.41
CA ARG A 171 16.99 -10.98 2.94
C ARG A 171 15.99 -11.31 4.07
N TYR A 172 15.40 -10.29 4.67
CA TYR A 172 14.44 -10.41 5.77
C TYR A 172 13.00 -10.17 5.33
N LEU A 173 12.78 -9.84 4.05
CA LEU A 173 11.46 -9.58 3.50
C LEU A 173 10.86 -10.86 2.93
N GLU A 174 9.53 -10.94 3.02
CA GLU A 174 8.80 -12.00 2.32
C GLU A 174 8.98 -11.88 0.81
N LEU A 175 9.12 -13.02 0.14
CA LEU A 175 9.37 -13.04 -1.30
C LEU A 175 8.17 -12.55 -2.13
N ASP A 176 6.96 -12.65 -1.58
CA ASP A 176 5.71 -12.20 -2.18
C ASP A 176 5.22 -10.84 -1.63
N LEU A 177 6.13 -10.08 -1.00
CA LEU A 177 5.82 -8.74 -0.51
C LEU A 177 5.24 -7.86 -1.61
N LEU A 178 4.03 -7.36 -1.38
CA LEU A 178 3.36 -6.33 -2.16
C LEU A 178 3.50 -4.99 -1.44
N VAL A 179 4.02 -3.98 -2.12
CA VAL A 179 4.11 -2.61 -1.59
C VAL A 179 3.07 -1.75 -2.31
N VAL A 180 2.20 -1.09 -1.57
CA VAL A 180 1.14 -0.24 -2.11
C VAL A 180 1.33 1.19 -1.61
N LEU A 181 1.60 2.09 -2.53
CA LEU A 181 1.86 3.50 -2.22
C LEU A 181 0.83 4.39 -2.90
N LEU A 182 0.28 5.33 -2.16
CA LEU A 182 -0.36 6.49 -2.76
C LEU A 182 0.70 7.57 -2.95
N GLN A 183 0.87 8.04 -4.16
CA GLN A 183 1.91 9.01 -4.52
C GLN A 183 1.38 10.05 -5.50
N ARG A 184 1.96 11.24 -5.50
CA ARG A 184 1.64 12.28 -6.46
C ARG A 184 2.40 12.08 -7.77
N ARG A 185 1.65 12.03 -8.87
CA ARG A 185 2.20 11.96 -10.22
C ARG A 185 2.41 13.34 -10.84
N TYR A 186 1.50 14.27 -10.57
CA TYR A 186 1.58 15.65 -11.07
C TYR A 186 1.07 16.64 -10.01
N PRO A 187 1.75 17.76 -9.77
CA PRO A 187 3.12 18.06 -10.21
C PRO A 187 4.10 16.97 -9.79
N LYS A 188 5.24 16.85 -10.50
CA LYS A 188 6.20 15.76 -10.24
C LYS A 188 6.68 15.79 -8.78
N SER A 189 6.51 14.68 -8.07
CA SER A 189 7.05 14.47 -6.74
C SER A 189 8.50 13.92 -6.81
N PRO A 190 9.37 14.18 -5.82
CA PRO A 190 10.63 13.47 -5.66
C PRO A 190 10.45 11.94 -5.61
N SER A 191 9.42 11.47 -4.92
CA SER A 191 9.03 10.05 -4.92
C SER A 191 8.43 9.67 -6.27
N ASN A 192 9.13 8.83 -7.05
CA ASN A 192 8.67 8.44 -8.38
C ASN A 192 8.91 6.95 -8.66
N THR A 193 8.10 6.42 -9.56
CA THR A 193 8.11 5.00 -9.95
C THR A 193 9.40 4.56 -10.63
N GLU A 194 10.05 5.44 -11.38
CA GLU A 194 11.28 5.13 -12.15
C GLU A 194 12.42 4.63 -11.25
N TYR A 195 12.53 5.20 -10.04
CA TYR A 195 13.51 4.76 -9.06
C TYR A 195 13.31 3.29 -8.64
N TRP A 196 12.07 2.88 -8.39
CA TRP A 196 11.72 1.50 -8.07
C TRP A 196 12.06 0.52 -9.20
N LEU A 197 11.75 0.91 -10.45
CA LEU A 197 12.08 0.10 -11.63
C LEU A 197 13.58 -0.12 -11.77
N ASN A 198 14.38 0.91 -11.54
CA ASN A 198 15.85 0.82 -11.61
C ASN A 198 16.43 -0.12 -10.55
N GLN A 199 15.72 -0.36 -9.46
CA GLN A 199 16.07 -1.35 -8.44
C GLN A 199 15.45 -2.73 -8.69
N GLY A 200 14.86 -2.97 -9.86
CA GLY A 200 14.30 -4.26 -10.26
C GLY A 200 12.92 -4.58 -9.68
N TRP A 201 12.18 -3.57 -9.22
CA TRP A 201 10.77 -3.72 -8.90
C TRP A 201 9.92 -3.60 -10.15
N SER A 202 8.82 -4.31 -10.22
CA SER A 202 7.73 -4.05 -11.15
C SER A 202 6.68 -3.18 -10.47
N HIS A 203 5.82 -2.56 -11.27
CA HIS A 203 4.73 -1.75 -10.72
C HIS A 203 3.47 -1.84 -11.56
N ARG A 204 2.36 -1.45 -10.94
CA ARG A 204 1.09 -1.21 -11.61
C ARG A 204 0.38 -0.03 -10.97
N VAL A 205 -0.09 0.90 -11.78
CA VAL A 205 -1.05 1.91 -11.34
C VAL A 205 -2.42 1.24 -11.18
N ILE A 206 -2.89 1.14 -9.94
CA ILE A 206 -4.18 0.54 -9.60
C ILE A 206 -5.32 1.50 -9.94
N LYS A 207 -5.18 2.74 -9.47
CA LYS A 207 -6.16 3.80 -9.66
C LYS A 207 -5.47 5.15 -9.70
N SER A 208 -6.06 6.12 -10.39
CA SER A 208 -5.60 7.51 -10.34
C SER A 208 -6.78 8.46 -10.25
N ILE A 209 -6.59 9.58 -9.54
CA ILE A 209 -7.56 10.67 -9.45
C ILE A 209 -6.87 12.01 -9.65
N TRP A 210 -7.66 13.00 -10.05
CA TRP A 210 -7.29 14.40 -9.98
C TRP A 210 -7.99 15.04 -8.79
N ILE A 211 -7.21 15.68 -7.91
CA ILE A 211 -7.70 16.51 -6.82
C ILE A 211 -7.16 17.91 -7.11
N HIS A 212 -8.04 18.82 -7.50
CA HIS A 212 -7.65 20.14 -8.01
C HIS A 212 -6.59 20.01 -9.13
N ASP A 213 -5.40 20.56 -8.92
CA ASP A 213 -4.32 20.58 -9.89
C ASP A 213 -3.31 19.41 -9.68
N GLU A 214 -3.60 18.49 -8.77
CA GLU A 214 -2.75 17.36 -8.45
C GLU A 214 -3.32 16.06 -8.98
N LYS A 215 -2.47 15.25 -9.61
CA LYS A 215 -2.77 13.87 -9.98
C LYS A 215 -2.16 12.92 -8.97
N LEU A 216 -2.99 12.20 -8.25
CA LEU A 216 -2.57 11.13 -7.35
C LEU A 216 -2.74 9.77 -8.02
N GLU A 217 -1.79 8.88 -7.75
CA GLU A 217 -1.79 7.51 -8.25
C GLU A 217 -1.58 6.54 -7.08
N LEU A 218 -2.48 5.58 -6.97
CA LEU A 218 -2.29 4.39 -6.14
C LEU A 218 -1.50 3.37 -6.94
N VAL A 219 -0.29 3.05 -6.48
CA VAL A 219 0.65 2.20 -7.21
C VAL A 219 1.02 0.99 -6.36
N ALA A 220 0.90 -0.19 -6.95
CA ALA A 220 1.41 -1.43 -6.39
C ALA A 220 2.80 -1.74 -6.97
N TYR A 221 3.75 -2.16 -6.11
CA TYR A 221 5.09 -2.58 -6.47
C TYR A 221 5.37 -3.98 -5.94
N TRP A 222 6.10 -4.78 -6.68
CA TRP A 222 6.53 -6.14 -6.30
C TRP A 222 7.84 -6.54 -6.99
N LYS A 223 8.54 -7.51 -6.43
CA LYS A 223 9.71 -8.12 -7.10
C LYS A 223 9.23 -9.22 -8.05
N PRO A 224 9.48 -9.10 -9.37
CA PRO A 224 8.99 -10.06 -10.35
C PRO A 224 9.46 -11.49 -10.09
N GLY A 225 8.51 -12.41 -10.03
CA GLY A 225 8.77 -13.85 -9.90
C GLY A 225 9.28 -14.32 -8.55
N GLN A 226 9.50 -13.43 -7.59
CA GLN A 226 9.84 -13.81 -6.22
C GLN A 226 8.59 -14.20 -5.45
N GLY A 227 8.69 -15.25 -4.61
CA GLY A 227 7.59 -15.72 -3.76
C GLY A 227 6.34 -16.21 -4.47
N ILE A 228 6.28 -16.13 -5.80
CA ILE A 228 5.11 -16.54 -6.56
C ILE A 228 5.42 -17.90 -7.22
N PRO A 229 4.87 -19.01 -6.71
CA PRO A 229 5.10 -20.31 -7.29
C PRO A 229 4.48 -20.41 -8.68
N MET A 230 5.15 -21.11 -9.58
CA MET A 230 4.58 -21.44 -10.88
C MET A 230 3.39 -22.37 -10.67
N LYS A 231 2.22 -21.98 -11.18
CA LYS A 231 1.06 -22.91 -11.21
C LYS A 231 1.31 -23.98 -12.26
N ILE A 232 1.35 -25.24 -11.84
CA ILE A 232 1.51 -26.38 -12.73
C ILE A 232 0.16 -27.08 -12.88
N ILE A 233 -0.26 -27.28 -14.12
CA ILE A 233 -1.49 -28.00 -14.48
C ILE A 233 -1.06 -29.15 -15.41
N GLU A 234 -1.58 -30.33 -15.19
CA GLU A 234 -1.20 -31.51 -15.97
C GLU A 234 -1.64 -31.40 -17.43
N GLU A 235 -2.91 -31.02 -17.63
CA GLU A 235 -3.48 -30.80 -18.95
C GLU A 235 -4.42 -29.56 -18.91
N CYS A 236 -4.43 -28.75 -19.94
CA CYS A 236 -5.41 -27.65 -20.11
C CYS A 236 -5.70 -27.38 -21.59
N PHE A 237 -6.78 -26.66 -21.87
CA PHE A 237 -7.08 -26.22 -23.22
C PHE A 237 -6.02 -25.25 -23.74
N SER A 238 -5.76 -24.20 -22.96
CA SER A 238 -4.73 -23.20 -23.29
C SER A 238 -4.17 -22.58 -22.01
N THR A 239 -2.86 -22.54 -21.87
CA THR A 239 -2.18 -21.85 -20.78
C THR A 239 -2.52 -20.36 -20.72
N MET A 240 -2.82 -19.73 -21.87
CA MET A 240 -3.25 -18.33 -21.95
C MET A 240 -4.64 -18.13 -21.31
N ASP A 241 -5.56 -19.08 -21.46
CA ASP A 241 -6.89 -18.98 -20.86
C ASP A 241 -6.82 -19.25 -19.35
N GLU A 242 -5.97 -20.14 -18.92
CA GLU A 242 -5.72 -20.38 -17.51
C GLU A 242 -5.00 -19.19 -16.84
N ALA A 243 -4.07 -18.54 -17.56
CA ALA A 243 -3.38 -17.37 -17.05
C ALA A 243 -4.32 -16.18 -16.79
N LYS A 244 -5.42 -16.04 -17.55
CA LYS A 244 -6.44 -15.01 -17.32
C LYS A 244 -7.16 -15.14 -15.99
N LYS A 245 -7.16 -16.35 -15.41
CA LYS A 245 -7.77 -16.62 -14.09
C LYS A 245 -6.86 -16.30 -12.93
N LEU A 246 -5.59 -16.00 -13.19
CA LEU A 246 -4.59 -15.63 -12.19
C LEU A 246 -4.67 -14.13 -11.86
N PRO A 247 -4.20 -13.72 -10.68
CA PRO A 247 -4.08 -12.30 -10.32
C PRO A 247 -3.35 -11.49 -11.40
N ASN A 248 -3.71 -10.22 -11.55
CA ASN A 248 -3.17 -9.34 -12.58
C ASN A 248 -1.81 -8.70 -12.24
N PHE A 249 -1.18 -9.11 -11.15
CA PHE A 249 0.11 -8.59 -10.70
C PHE A 249 0.99 -9.74 -10.19
N GLY A 250 2.27 -9.45 -9.97
CA GLY A 250 3.18 -10.41 -9.38
C GLY A 250 3.80 -11.39 -10.38
N TRP A 251 3.78 -11.11 -11.67
CA TRP A 251 4.33 -11.99 -12.69
C TRP A 251 3.86 -13.44 -12.56
N GLN A 252 2.57 -13.61 -12.44
CA GLN A 252 1.96 -14.92 -12.36
C GLN A 252 2.37 -15.80 -13.54
N ARG A 253 2.66 -17.06 -13.25
CA ARG A 253 3.18 -18.01 -14.23
C ARG A 253 2.38 -19.27 -14.17
N ILE A 254 2.09 -19.82 -15.34
CA ILE A 254 1.44 -21.12 -15.48
C ILE A 254 2.19 -21.99 -16.47
N ARG A 255 2.32 -23.24 -16.17
CA ARG A 255 2.87 -24.28 -17.03
C ARG A 255 1.93 -25.47 -17.10
N THR A 256 1.85 -26.12 -18.24
CA THR A 256 1.18 -27.42 -18.40
C THR A 256 2.12 -28.43 -19.07
N ASN A 257 1.88 -29.69 -18.83
CA ASN A 257 2.55 -30.77 -19.54
C ASN A 257 1.87 -31.03 -20.91
N LYS A 258 0.57 -30.72 -21.02
CA LYS A 258 -0.18 -30.93 -22.26
C LYS A 258 -1.19 -29.80 -22.49
N GLN A 259 -1.19 -29.27 -23.70
CA GLN A 259 -2.13 -28.24 -24.14
C GLN A 259 -2.96 -28.77 -25.30
N ILE A 260 -4.28 -28.80 -25.16
CA ILE A 260 -5.18 -29.39 -26.16
C ILE A 260 -5.40 -28.44 -27.32
N ARG A 261 -5.50 -27.13 -27.07
CA ARG A 261 -5.83 -26.14 -28.08
C ARG A 261 -5.07 -24.84 -27.84
N GLY A 262 -3.78 -24.84 -28.23
CA GLY A 262 -2.97 -23.66 -28.18
C GLY A 262 -3.47 -22.56 -29.10
N ARG A 263 -3.33 -21.30 -28.72
CA ARG A 263 -3.70 -20.14 -29.52
C ARG A 263 -2.50 -19.48 -30.14
N GLY A 264 -2.51 -19.38 -31.46
CA GLY A 264 -1.57 -18.57 -32.23
C GLY A 264 -2.11 -17.17 -32.50
N ARG A 265 -1.37 -16.38 -33.26
CA ARG A 265 -1.80 -15.07 -33.75
C ARG A 265 -2.90 -15.22 -34.82
N ARG A 266 -3.83 -14.23 -34.90
CA ARG A 266 -4.89 -14.18 -35.90
C ARG A 266 -5.78 -15.45 -35.95
N GLU A 267 -6.16 -15.94 -34.74
CA GLU A 267 -7.04 -17.10 -34.56
C GLU A 267 -6.45 -18.46 -35.02
N SER A 268 -5.17 -18.52 -35.36
CA SER A 268 -4.52 -19.77 -35.68
C SER A 268 -4.45 -20.67 -34.42
N THR A 269 -4.53 -21.97 -34.64
CA THR A 269 -4.33 -22.98 -33.59
C THR A 269 -2.85 -23.33 -33.50
N TRP A 270 -2.31 -23.33 -32.29
CA TRP A 270 -0.99 -23.83 -32.01
C TRP A 270 -1.07 -25.31 -31.63
N VAL A 271 -0.35 -26.14 -32.36
CA VAL A 271 -0.20 -27.56 -32.02
C VAL A 271 1.11 -27.72 -31.27
N SER A 272 1.06 -28.39 -30.14
CA SER A 272 2.21 -28.63 -29.26
C SER A 272 2.45 -30.13 -29.08
N ASP A 273 3.73 -30.49 -28.98
CA ASP A 273 4.19 -31.86 -28.74
C ASP A 273 4.57 -32.05 -27.26
N GLU A 274 4.75 -33.29 -26.80
CA GLU A 274 5.07 -33.63 -25.40
C GLU A 274 6.43 -33.06 -24.93
N GLN A 275 7.30 -32.65 -25.85
CA GLN A 275 8.60 -32.06 -25.54
C GLN A 275 8.58 -30.52 -25.51
N ASP A 276 7.47 -29.90 -25.85
CA ASP A 276 7.35 -28.44 -25.89
C ASP A 276 7.22 -27.83 -24.50
N LEU A 277 7.84 -26.66 -24.31
CA LEU A 277 7.62 -25.84 -23.13
C LEU A 277 6.30 -25.07 -23.27
N LEU A 278 5.27 -25.51 -22.56
CA LEU A 278 3.94 -24.93 -22.60
C LEU A 278 3.73 -24.04 -21.35
N ALA A 279 4.05 -22.76 -21.46
CA ALA A 279 3.94 -21.83 -20.34
C ALA A 279 3.41 -20.46 -20.78
N THR A 280 2.75 -19.77 -19.86
CA THR A 280 2.30 -18.39 -20.01
C THR A 280 2.67 -17.58 -18.77
N TRP A 281 3.13 -16.35 -18.99
CA TRP A 281 3.40 -15.35 -17.98
C TRP A 281 2.43 -14.19 -18.13
N ASN A 282 1.85 -13.71 -17.04
CA ASN A 282 1.13 -12.44 -17.01
C ASN A 282 2.15 -11.32 -16.86
N ILE A 283 2.39 -10.59 -17.95
CA ILE A 283 3.29 -9.44 -17.99
C ILE A 283 2.44 -8.17 -18.11
N GLU A 284 2.79 -7.14 -17.37
CA GLU A 284 2.08 -5.86 -17.44
C GLU A 284 2.40 -5.10 -18.73
N LYS A 285 1.38 -4.41 -19.26
CA LYS A 285 1.50 -3.60 -20.48
C LYS A 285 2.55 -2.48 -20.38
N SER A 286 2.85 -2.02 -19.18
CA SER A 286 3.84 -0.95 -18.97
C SER A 286 5.29 -1.40 -19.24
N ILE A 287 5.53 -2.69 -19.44
CA ILE A 287 6.87 -3.27 -19.71
C ILE A 287 7.05 -3.58 -21.21
N LEU A 288 6.00 -3.52 -21.98
CA LEU A 288 5.99 -3.71 -23.44
C LEU A 288 5.89 -2.36 -24.15
#